data_c1077b941ddf9b3a1c4b3d8554720ceb
#
_entry.id   c1077b941ddf9b3a1c4b3d8554720ceb
#
_cell.length_a   1.000
_cell.length_b   1.000
_cell.length_c   1.000
_cell.angle_alpha   90.00
_cell.angle_beta   90.00
_cell.angle_gamma   90.00
#
_symmetry.space_group_name_H-M   'P 1'
#
loop_
_entity.id
_entity.type
_entity.pdbx_description
1 polymer ?
#
loop_
_entity_poly.entity_id
_entity_poly.type
_entity_poly.pdbx_seq_one_letter_code
_entity_poly.pdbx_strand_id
1 'polypeptide(L)'
;DKGINEEQINRQLEDFIRGFPYLKLEGAATPKKGVTVLDKNACEAACKAWQDYQNHGHKVVKFVPASGAASRMFKDLFAFLNGNNEAPISDFEKEFFSNIHHFAFYEALSTKCQQLEGKTIDALIAEGRYKAVVATLLNKEGLNYGQLPKGLLLFHSYDDGARTPMEEHLVEAARYAESNKQAHVHFTVSHEHLAFFKQRVADKQAKFEGKFGVKFDISFSEQKPSTDTIAVN
;
A
#
# COMPACT_ATOMS: atom_id res chain seq x y z
N ASP A 1 -11.30 22.65 -7.61
CA ASP A 1 -10.29 23.15 -8.55
C ASP A 1 -8.96 22.45 -8.32
N LYS A 2 -8.50 21.64 -9.29
CA LYS A 2 -7.25 20.85 -9.20
C LYS A 2 -6.02 21.60 -9.72
N GLY A 3 -6.19 22.87 -10.18
CA GLY A 3 -5.10 23.63 -10.78
C GLY A 3 -4.66 23.13 -12.16
N ILE A 4 -5.47 22.34 -12.85
CA ILE A 4 -5.25 21.91 -14.24
C ILE A 4 -5.70 23.06 -15.14
N ASN A 5 -4.84 23.49 -16.05
CA ASN A 5 -5.19 24.57 -16.98
C ASN A 5 -6.05 24.07 -18.16
N GLU A 6 -6.76 24.99 -18.80
CA GLU A 6 -7.69 24.67 -19.89
C GLU A 6 -6.98 24.06 -21.11
N GLU A 7 -5.79 24.52 -21.43
CA GLU A 7 -4.98 23.98 -22.53
C GLU A 7 -4.65 22.49 -22.31
N GLN A 8 -4.28 22.13 -21.08
CA GLN A 8 -3.99 20.75 -20.71
C GLN A 8 -5.25 19.87 -20.81
N ILE A 9 -6.40 20.37 -20.36
CA ILE A 9 -7.69 19.68 -20.48
C ILE A 9 -8.05 19.46 -21.95
N ASN A 10 -7.98 20.50 -22.78
CA ASN A 10 -8.32 20.41 -24.20
C ASN A 10 -7.40 19.42 -24.92
N ARG A 11 -6.09 19.44 -24.65
CA ARG A 11 -5.16 18.46 -25.22
C ARG A 11 -5.51 17.02 -24.82
N GLN A 12 -5.86 16.77 -23.56
CA GLN A 12 -6.27 15.44 -23.11
C GLN A 12 -7.57 14.98 -23.78
N LEU A 13 -8.54 15.89 -23.97
CA LEU A 13 -9.78 15.60 -24.70
C LEU A 13 -9.51 15.28 -26.17
N GLU A 14 -8.64 16.04 -26.84
CA GLU A 14 -8.21 15.74 -28.21
C GLU A 14 -7.52 14.37 -28.32
N ASP A 15 -6.69 13.99 -27.35
CA ASP A 15 -6.06 12.68 -27.30
C ASP A 15 -7.10 11.55 -27.17
N PHE A 16 -8.17 11.73 -26.40
CA PHE A 16 -9.28 10.76 -26.35
C PHE A 16 -10.04 10.67 -27.68
N ILE A 17 -10.28 11.81 -28.35
CA ILE A 17 -11.00 11.84 -29.65
C ILE A 17 -10.14 11.18 -30.74
N ARG A 18 -8.85 11.53 -30.82
CA ARG A 18 -7.92 11.01 -31.81
C ARG A 18 -7.56 9.54 -31.56
N GLY A 19 -7.60 9.11 -30.30
CA GLY A 19 -7.08 7.84 -29.84
C GLY A 19 -5.55 7.81 -29.80
N PHE A 20 -5.02 6.72 -29.29
CA PHE A 20 -3.57 6.49 -29.25
C PHE A 20 -3.17 5.43 -30.28
N PRO A 21 -2.03 5.58 -30.96
CA PRO A 21 -1.54 4.58 -31.88
C PRO A 21 -1.24 3.28 -31.10
N TYR A 22 -1.55 2.15 -31.72
CA TYR A 22 -1.19 0.87 -31.14
C TYR A 22 0.34 0.73 -31.05
N LEU A 23 0.82 0.23 -29.90
CA LEU A 23 2.23 -0.06 -29.74
C LEU A 23 2.65 -1.18 -30.73
N LYS A 24 3.68 -0.92 -31.52
CA LYS A 24 4.29 -1.95 -32.36
C LYS A 24 5.17 -2.84 -31.47
N LEU A 25 4.65 -4.00 -31.09
CA LEU A 25 5.39 -4.98 -30.30
C LEU A 25 6.31 -5.78 -31.21
N GLU A 26 7.58 -5.91 -30.82
CA GLU A 26 8.54 -6.75 -31.55
C GLU A 26 8.39 -8.24 -31.22
N GLY A 27 7.78 -8.58 -30.08
CA GLY A 27 7.57 -9.95 -29.63
C GLY A 27 7.50 -10.05 -28.10
N ALA A 28 7.24 -11.25 -27.59
CA ALA A 28 7.30 -11.52 -26.16
C ALA A 28 8.75 -11.48 -25.67
N ALA A 29 8.95 -10.97 -24.46
CA ALA A 29 10.24 -11.07 -23.78
C ALA A 29 10.52 -12.53 -23.38
N THR A 30 11.68 -13.02 -23.77
CA THR A 30 12.13 -14.39 -23.49
C THR A 30 13.59 -14.39 -23.03
N PRO A 31 14.12 -15.49 -22.47
CA PRO A 31 15.53 -15.60 -22.13
C PRO A 31 16.49 -15.41 -23.32
N LYS A 32 15.99 -15.57 -24.55
CA LYS A 32 16.74 -15.30 -25.77
C LYS A 32 16.64 -13.86 -26.26
N LYS A 33 15.62 -13.12 -25.81
CA LYS A 33 15.36 -11.73 -26.20
C LYS A 33 14.59 -10.99 -25.10
N GLY A 34 15.24 -10.03 -24.45
CA GLY A 34 14.61 -9.12 -23.52
C GLY A 34 14.52 -9.58 -22.06
N VAL A 35 14.89 -10.82 -21.73
CA VAL A 35 15.02 -11.32 -20.35
C VAL A 35 16.46 -11.75 -20.12
N THR A 36 17.09 -11.17 -19.09
CA THR A 36 18.40 -11.60 -18.63
C THR A 36 18.24 -12.60 -17.50
N VAL A 37 18.70 -13.84 -17.72
CA VAL A 37 18.74 -14.87 -16.68
C VAL A 37 20.15 -14.89 -16.11
N LEU A 38 20.27 -14.51 -14.83
CA LEU A 38 21.54 -14.52 -14.12
C LEU A 38 21.84 -15.92 -13.61
N ASP A 39 23.03 -16.43 -13.86
CA ASP A 39 23.56 -17.59 -13.16
C ASP A 39 24.07 -17.19 -11.76
N LYS A 40 24.50 -18.18 -10.98
CA LYS A 40 24.97 -17.94 -9.61
C LYS A 40 26.14 -16.94 -9.56
N ASN A 41 27.10 -17.05 -10.46
CA ASN A 41 28.27 -16.17 -10.48
C ASN A 41 27.89 -14.74 -10.84
N ALA A 42 26.97 -14.56 -11.80
CA ALA A 42 26.46 -13.25 -12.18
C ALA A 42 25.66 -12.60 -11.05
N CYS A 43 24.84 -13.39 -10.30
CA CYS A 43 24.15 -12.90 -9.12
C CYS A 43 25.14 -12.44 -8.02
N GLU A 44 26.16 -13.25 -7.72
CA GLU A 44 27.19 -12.89 -6.73
C GLU A 44 27.96 -11.64 -7.14
N ALA A 45 28.33 -11.52 -8.42
CA ALA A 45 29.00 -10.33 -8.96
C ALA A 45 28.12 -9.07 -8.85
N ALA A 46 26.81 -9.19 -9.16
CA ALA A 46 25.88 -8.07 -9.02
C ALA A 46 25.70 -7.64 -7.56
N CYS A 47 25.58 -8.60 -6.63
CA CYS A 47 25.50 -8.31 -5.18
C CYS A 47 26.77 -7.61 -4.69
N LYS A 48 27.95 -8.09 -5.13
CA LYS A 48 29.23 -7.45 -4.79
C LYS A 48 29.33 -6.02 -5.34
N ALA A 49 28.98 -5.84 -6.61
CA ALA A 49 28.99 -4.49 -7.21
C ALA A 49 28.07 -3.52 -6.47
N TRP A 50 26.90 -3.99 -6.01
CA TRP A 50 25.98 -3.19 -5.19
C TRP A 50 26.58 -2.84 -3.82
N GLN A 51 27.18 -3.82 -3.12
CA GLN A 51 27.86 -3.59 -1.84
C GLN A 51 29.02 -2.59 -1.98
N ASP A 52 29.82 -2.74 -3.03
CA ASP A 52 30.93 -1.82 -3.31
C ASP A 52 30.40 -0.40 -3.57
N TYR A 53 29.30 -0.26 -4.32
CA TYR A 53 28.63 1.03 -4.55
C TYR A 53 28.17 1.67 -3.24
N GLN A 54 27.49 0.94 -2.38
CA GLN A 54 27.03 1.42 -1.07
C GLN A 54 28.21 1.86 -0.17
N ASN A 55 29.30 1.09 -0.16
CA ASN A 55 30.48 1.34 0.68
C ASN A 55 31.33 2.55 0.22
N HIS A 56 31.17 3.01 -1.04
CA HIS A 56 31.86 4.18 -1.55
C HIS A 56 31.16 5.51 -1.22
N GLY A 57 30.26 5.53 -0.27
CA GLY A 57 29.63 6.75 0.25
C GLY A 57 28.54 7.34 -0.66
N HIS A 58 28.04 6.57 -1.63
CA HIS A 58 26.93 7.01 -2.47
C HIS A 58 25.63 7.09 -1.66
N LYS A 59 24.88 8.14 -1.86
CA LYS A 59 23.53 8.26 -1.28
C LYS A 59 22.55 7.40 -2.08
N VAL A 60 22.01 6.40 -1.42
CA VAL A 60 20.94 5.56 -1.98
C VAL A 60 19.60 6.05 -1.44
N VAL A 61 18.63 6.29 -2.31
CA VAL A 61 17.28 6.73 -1.92
C VAL A 61 16.27 5.70 -2.39
N LYS A 62 15.49 5.15 -1.47
CA LYS A 62 14.31 4.36 -1.77
C LYS A 62 13.15 5.30 -2.01
N PHE A 63 12.74 5.47 -3.27
CA PHE A 63 11.62 6.31 -3.67
C PHE A 63 10.33 5.48 -3.71
N VAL A 64 9.30 5.88 -2.95
CA VAL A 64 8.06 5.13 -2.76
C VAL A 64 6.85 5.98 -3.15
N PRO A 65 6.21 5.74 -4.30
CA PRO A 65 4.90 6.29 -4.60
C PRO A 65 3.85 5.64 -3.68
N ALA A 66 3.25 6.40 -2.76
CA ALA A 66 2.38 5.88 -1.71
C ALA A 66 0.98 6.54 -1.66
N SER A 67 0.58 7.25 -2.72
CA SER A 67 -0.72 7.93 -2.82
C SER A 67 -1.89 7.01 -3.18
N GLY A 68 -1.65 5.72 -3.46
CA GLY A 68 -2.66 4.80 -3.95
C GLY A 68 -3.80 4.55 -2.95
N ALA A 69 -5.05 4.86 -3.36
CA ALA A 69 -6.23 4.58 -2.57
C ALA A 69 -6.55 3.08 -2.49
N ALA A 70 -7.13 2.66 -1.35
CA ALA A 70 -7.55 1.27 -1.12
C ALA A 70 -9.01 0.99 -1.55
N SER A 71 -9.76 2.00 -1.97
CA SER A 71 -11.21 1.92 -2.19
C SER A 71 -11.66 0.77 -3.10
N ARG A 72 -10.90 0.48 -4.18
CA ARG A 72 -11.23 -0.63 -5.08
C ARG A 72 -11.10 -2.02 -4.42
N MET A 73 -10.24 -2.16 -3.41
CA MET A 73 -10.05 -3.44 -2.69
C MET A 73 -11.26 -3.81 -1.85
N PHE A 74 -11.99 -2.80 -1.36
CA PHE A 74 -13.13 -2.98 -0.47
C PHE A 74 -14.47 -2.77 -1.15
N LYS A 75 -14.49 -2.72 -2.51
CA LYS A 75 -15.71 -2.46 -3.29
C LYS A 75 -16.85 -3.40 -2.88
N ASP A 76 -16.57 -4.69 -2.80
CA ASP A 76 -17.59 -5.71 -2.50
C ASP A 76 -18.02 -5.66 -1.03
N LEU A 77 -17.10 -5.33 -0.10
CA LEU A 77 -17.45 -5.10 1.30
C LEU A 77 -18.30 -3.84 1.49
N PHE A 78 -18.04 -2.77 0.73
CA PHE A 78 -18.92 -1.61 0.70
C PHE A 78 -20.30 -1.95 0.13
N ALA A 79 -20.36 -2.75 -0.93
CA ALA A 79 -21.62 -3.21 -1.49
C ALA A 79 -22.42 -4.05 -0.48
N PHE A 80 -21.76 -4.95 0.25
CA PHE A 80 -22.39 -5.71 1.33
C PHE A 80 -22.88 -4.81 2.46
N LEU A 81 -22.03 -3.88 2.95
CA LEU A 81 -22.37 -2.97 4.05
C LEU A 81 -23.62 -2.12 3.73
N ASN A 82 -23.70 -1.59 2.50
CA ASN A 82 -24.76 -0.70 2.04
C ASN A 82 -25.95 -1.44 1.42
N GLY A 83 -25.84 -2.75 1.18
CA GLY A 83 -26.89 -3.58 0.61
C GLY A 83 -27.99 -3.95 1.63
N ASN A 84 -28.98 -4.68 1.18
CA ASN A 84 -30.14 -5.09 1.99
C ASN A 84 -29.92 -6.41 2.75
N ASN A 85 -28.87 -7.16 2.41
CA ASN A 85 -28.61 -8.47 3.00
C ASN A 85 -27.86 -8.33 4.32
N GLU A 86 -28.35 -8.96 5.38
CA GLU A 86 -27.70 -8.95 6.69
C GLU A 86 -26.66 -10.07 6.84
N ALA A 87 -26.75 -11.13 6.04
CA ALA A 87 -25.81 -12.25 6.03
C ALA A 87 -25.05 -12.34 4.70
N PRO A 88 -23.85 -12.93 4.67
CA PRO A 88 -23.06 -13.14 3.45
C PRO A 88 -23.80 -14.04 2.46
N ILE A 89 -23.97 -13.58 1.21
CA ILE A 89 -24.64 -14.30 0.12
C ILE A 89 -23.68 -14.65 -0.99
N SER A 90 -22.85 -13.70 -1.46
CA SER A 90 -21.87 -13.93 -2.51
C SER A 90 -20.74 -14.83 -2.05
N ASP A 91 -20.09 -15.50 -3.00
CA ASP A 91 -18.92 -16.35 -2.70
C ASP A 91 -17.78 -15.54 -2.07
N PHE A 92 -17.55 -14.32 -2.55
CA PHE A 92 -16.58 -13.39 -1.96
C PHE A 92 -16.88 -13.09 -0.49
N GLU A 93 -18.12 -12.75 -0.15
CA GLU A 93 -18.54 -12.43 1.23
C GLU A 93 -18.35 -13.65 2.14
N LYS A 94 -18.79 -14.84 1.70
CA LYS A 94 -18.62 -16.10 2.45
C LYS A 94 -17.13 -16.42 2.66
N GLU A 95 -16.30 -16.29 1.63
CA GLU A 95 -14.88 -16.52 1.70
C GLU A 95 -14.19 -15.51 2.63
N PHE A 96 -14.57 -14.23 2.57
CA PHE A 96 -14.05 -13.20 3.46
C PHE A 96 -14.27 -13.56 4.93
N PHE A 97 -15.51 -13.89 5.33
CA PHE A 97 -15.81 -14.21 6.71
C PHE A 97 -15.26 -15.57 7.17
N SER A 98 -15.22 -16.58 6.30
CA SER A 98 -14.61 -17.87 6.64
C SER A 98 -13.09 -17.80 6.85
N ASN A 99 -12.42 -16.85 6.19
CA ASN A 99 -10.99 -16.64 6.28
C ASN A 99 -10.59 -15.43 7.12
N ILE A 100 -11.51 -14.82 7.85
CA ILE A 100 -11.27 -13.54 8.56
C ILE A 100 -10.08 -13.60 9.52
N HIS A 101 -9.84 -14.74 10.13
CA HIS A 101 -8.72 -14.98 11.05
C HIS A 101 -7.34 -14.97 10.38
N HIS A 102 -7.27 -15.15 9.07
CA HIS A 102 -6.02 -15.18 8.32
C HIS A 102 -5.54 -13.80 7.87
N PHE A 103 -6.39 -12.77 8.00
CA PHE A 103 -5.99 -11.42 7.61
C PHE A 103 -5.08 -10.79 8.67
N ALA A 104 -4.03 -10.10 8.20
CA ALA A 104 -3.08 -9.41 9.07
C ALA A 104 -3.72 -8.37 10.00
N PHE A 105 -4.86 -7.83 9.64
CA PHE A 105 -5.61 -6.86 10.44
C PHE A 105 -6.55 -7.51 11.49
N TYR A 106 -6.65 -8.83 11.55
CA TYR A 106 -7.64 -9.53 12.40
C TYR A 106 -7.59 -9.07 13.87
N GLU A 107 -6.41 -9.08 14.48
CA GLU A 107 -6.25 -8.69 15.89
C GLU A 107 -6.64 -7.22 16.13
N ALA A 108 -6.24 -6.34 15.22
CA ALA A 108 -6.61 -4.93 15.30
C ALA A 108 -8.12 -4.73 15.13
N LEU A 109 -8.74 -5.47 14.20
CA LEU A 109 -10.17 -5.43 13.97
C LEU A 109 -10.94 -6.00 15.17
N SER A 110 -10.50 -7.13 15.75
CA SER A 110 -11.13 -7.74 16.92
C SER A 110 -11.09 -6.81 18.12
N THR A 111 -9.94 -6.15 18.34
CA THR A 111 -9.79 -5.13 19.40
C THR A 111 -10.78 -3.97 19.18
N LYS A 112 -10.93 -3.50 17.94
CA LYS A 112 -11.89 -2.43 17.62
C LYS A 112 -13.34 -2.86 17.75
N CYS A 113 -13.70 -4.07 17.35
CA CYS A 113 -15.03 -4.64 17.57
C CYS A 113 -15.34 -4.71 19.06
N GLN A 114 -14.39 -5.14 19.90
CA GLN A 114 -14.57 -5.17 21.33
C GLN A 114 -14.79 -3.77 21.94
N GLN A 115 -14.12 -2.75 21.42
CA GLN A 115 -14.26 -1.37 21.87
C GLN A 115 -15.59 -0.73 21.47
N LEU A 116 -16.05 -0.98 20.23
CA LEU A 116 -17.23 -0.32 19.68
C LEU A 116 -18.53 -1.09 19.93
N GLU A 117 -18.46 -2.43 19.88
CA GLU A 117 -19.63 -3.31 19.95
C GLU A 117 -19.72 -4.11 21.25
N GLY A 118 -18.66 -4.04 22.10
CA GLY A 118 -18.56 -4.82 23.33
C GLY A 118 -18.36 -6.33 23.11
N LYS A 119 -18.02 -6.75 21.88
CA LYS A 119 -17.95 -8.16 21.47
C LYS A 119 -16.77 -8.42 20.54
N THR A 120 -16.30 -9.67 20.56
CA THR A 120 -15.31 -10.14 19.58
C THR A 120 -15.92 -10.33 18.21
N ILE A 121 -15.09 -10.43 17.16
CA ILE A 121 -15.54 -10.73 15.80
C ILE A 121 -16.37 -12.02 15.78
N ASP A 122 -15.89 -13.08 16.43
CA ASP A 122 -16.55 -14.39 16.44
C ASP A 122 -17.95 -14.32 17.08
N ALA A 123 -18.07 -13.56 18.17
CA ALA A 123 -19.36 -13.36 18.83
C ALA A 123 -20.33 -12.58 17.92
N LEU A 124 -19.84 -11.56 17.23
CA LEU A 124 -20.65 -10.79 16.27
C LEU A 124 -21.11 -11.66 15.08
N ILE A 125 -20.22 -12.50 14.54
CA ILE A 125 -20.55 -13.43 13.46
C ILE A 125 -21.56 -14.48 13.93
N ALA A 126 -21.39 -15.05 15.13
CA ALA A 126 -22.33 -16.03 15.71
C ALA A 126 -23.73 -15.45 15.92
N GLU A 127 -23.84 -14.14 16.16
CA GLU A 127 -25.10 -13.41 16.28
C GLU A 127 -25.67 -12.94 14.92
N GLY A 128 -25.01 -13.23 13.80
CA GLY A 128 -25.41 -12.77 12.48
C GLY A 128 -25.11 -11.28 12.22
N ARG A 129 -24.32 -10.62 13.06
CA ARG A 129 -23.98 -9.19 12.97
C ARG A 129 -22.79 -8.92 12.05
N TYR A 130 -22.81 -9.49 10.86
CA TYR A 130 -21.73 -9.39 9.87
C TYR A 130 -21.43 -7.94 9.46
N LYS A 131 -22.46 -7.12 9.29
CA LYS A 131 -22.32 -5.70 8.93
C LYS A 131 -21.60 -4.89 9.99
N ALA A 132 -21.76 -5.22 11.27
CA ALA A 132 -21.04 -4.55 12.35
C ALA A 132 -19.51 -4.77 12.22
N VAL A 133 -19.10 -5.99 11.85
CA VAL A 133 -17.68 -6.30 11.60
C VAL A 133 -17.14 -5.50 10.41
N VAL A 134 -17.89 -5.48 9.29
CA VAL A 134 -17.47 -4.73 8.09
C VAL A 134 -17.49 -3.22 8.34
N ALA A 135 -18.47 -2.69 9.06
CA ALA A 135 -18.51 -1.29 9.45
C ALA A 135 -17.29 -0.91 10.31
N THR A 136 -16.93 -1.77 11.28
CA THR A 136 -15.73 -1.56 12.12
C THR A 136 -14.43 -1.60 11.30
N LEU A 137 -14.36 -2.41 10.25
CA LEU A 137 -13.22 -2.42 9.34
C LEU A 137 -13.12 -1.13 8.51
N LEU A 138 -14.24 -0.71 7.90
CA LEU A 138 -14.22 0.31 6.84
C LEU A 138 -14.41 1.73 7.35
N ASN A 139 -15.22 1.95 8.39
CA ASN A 139 -15.61 3.28 8.83
C ASN A 139 -14.56 3.95 9.72
N LYS A 140 -14.64 5.29 9.81
CA LYS A 140 -13.70 6.16 10.51
C LYS A 140 -13.60 5.84 12.02
N GLU A 141 -14.69 5.45 12.64
CA GLU A 141 -14.77 5.08 14.05
C GLU A 141 -14.03 3.76 14.36
N GLY A 142 -13.88 2.90 13.33
CA GLY A 142 -13.19 1.63 13.38
C GLY A 142 -11.72 1.71 12.93
N LEU A 143 -11.34 0.86 11.97
CA LEU A 143 -10.00 0.87 11.39
C LEU A 143 -9.82 1.87 10.24
N ASN A 144 -10.90 2.46 9.76
CA ASN A 144 -10.91 3.48 8.69
C ASN A 144 -10.32 3.00 7.35
N TYR A 145 -10.38 1.69 7.07
CA TYR A 145 -9.77 1.11 5.85
C TYR A 145 -10.46 1.59 4.56
N GLY A 146 -11.69 2.07 4.66
CA GLY A 146 -12.40 2.65 3.52
C GLY A 146 -11.82 3.97 3.00
N GLN A 147 -11.06 4.69 3.82
CA GLN A 147 -10.49 6.01 3.48
C GLN A 147 -8.96 6.03 3.49
N LEU A 148 -8.31 5.09 4.18
CA LEU A 148 -6.85 5.07 4.27
C LEU A 148 -6.23 4.63 2.92
N PRO A 149 -5.02 5.12 2.61
CA PRO A 149 -4.25 4.64 1.46
C PRO A 149 -3.70 3.25 1.73
N LYS A 150 -3.46 2.47 0.67
CA LYS A 150 -2.92 1.10 0.78
C LYS A 150 -1.67 1.00 1.65
N GLY A 151 -0.81 2.02 1.59
CA GLY A 151 0.44 2.07 2.37
C GLY A 151 0.27 2.01 3.88
N LEU A 152 -0.94 2.27 4.41
CA LEU A 152 -1.22 2.31 5.84
C LEU A 152 -2.12 1.17 6.34
N LEU A 153 -2.48 0.22 5.49
CA LEU A 153 -3.28 -0.95 5.87
C LEU A 153 -2.38 -2.10 6.32
N LEU A 154 -2.82 -2.90 7.29
CA LEU A 154 -2.09 -4.08 7.74
C LEU A 154 -2.26 -5.22 6.72
N PHE A 155 -1.22 -5.51 5.94
CA PHE A 155 -1.23 -6.57 4.93
C PHE A 155 -0.30 -7.74 5.23
N HIS A 156 0.69 -7.54 6.08
CA HIS A 156 1.73 -8.54 6.33
C HIS A 156 1.69 -9.01 7.77
N SER A 157 1.68 -10.32 7.97
CA SER A 157 1.72 -10.97 9.28
C SER A 157 3.10 -11.56 9.54
N TYR A 158 3.65 -11.30 10.73
CA TYR A 158 4.93 -11.83 11.21
C TYR A 158 4.79 -12.23 12.68
N ASP A 159 5.73 -13.03 13.18
CA ASP A 159 5.76 -13.45 14.58
C ASP A 159 5.83 -12.24 15.56
N ASP A 160 6.44 -11.13 15.13
CA ASP A 160 6.55 -9.89 15.91
C ASP A 160 5.40 -8.90 15.66
N GLY A 161 4.33 -9.33 15.00
CA GLY A 161 3.10 -8.58 14.73
C GLY A 161 2.89 -8.20 13.28
N ALA A 162 1.71 -7.66 13.00
CA ALA A 162 1.34 -7.21 11.66
C ALA A 162 2.03 -5.89 11.28
N ARG A 163 2.29 -5.72 9.99
CA ARG A 163 2.91 -4.51 9.41
C ARG A 163 2.13 -3.97 8.23
N THR A 164 2.26 -2.67 8.05
CA THR A 164 1.77 -1.96 6.87
C THR A 164 2.80 -1.98 5.74
N PRO A 165 2.41 -1.78 4.46
CA PRO A 165 3.37 -1.62 3.37
C PRO A 165 4.38 -0.50 3.62
N MET A 166 3.99 0.60 4.27
CA MET A 166 4.93 1.66 4.65
C MET A 166 6.05 1.13 5.57
N GLU A 167 5.68 0.30 6.57
CA GLU A 167 6.66 -0.32 7.46
C GLU A 167 7.56 -1.30 6.71
N GLU A 168 7.03 -2.05 5.74
CA GLU A 168 7.84 -2.94 4.89
C GLU A 168 8.83 -2.16 4.02
N HIS A 169 8.48 -0.98 3.52
CA HIS A 169 9.44 -0.14 2.82
C HIS A 169 10.60 0.32 3.70
N LEU A 170 10.39 0.51 5.01
CA LEU A 170 11.49 0.77 5.95
C LEU A 170 12.37 -0.47 6.13
N VAL A 171 11.76 -1.67 6.27
CA VAL A 171 12.50 -2.94 6.36
C VAL A 171 13.33 -3.18 5.10
N GLU A 172 12.76 -2.98 3.93
CA GLU A 172 13.44 -3.11 2.64
C GLU A 172 14.60 -2.11 2.52
N ALA A 173 14.37 -0.84 2.89
CA ALA A 173 15.42 0.17 2.87
C ALA A 173 16.61 -0.21 3.77
N ALA A 174 16.33 -0.71 4.97
CA ALA A 174 17.35 -1.15 5.91
C ALA A 174 18.13 -2.38 5.42
N ARG A 175 17.51 -3.24 4.57
CA ARG A 175 18.13 -4.48 4.13
C ARG A 175 18.98 -4.35 2.87
N TYR A 176 18.58 -3.50 1.94
CA TYR A 176 19.24 -3.44 0.62
C TYR A 176 19.43 -2.03 0.04
N ALA A 177 18.92 -0.99 0.68
CA ALA A 177 19.06 0.39 0.20
C ALA A 177 19.65 1.33 1.27
N GLU A 178 20.38 0.77 2.23
CA GLU A 178 21.17 1.54 3.19
C GLU A 178 22.59 1.78 2.65
N SER A 179 23.25 2.81 3.13
CA SER A 179 24.66 3.10 2.91
C SER A 179 25.23 3.72 4.17
N ASN A 180 26.35 3.20 4.66
CA ASN A 180 26.98 3.66 5.90
C ASN A 180 26.01 3.69 7.11
N LYS A 181 25.19 2.68 7.25
CA LYS A 181 24.15 2.57 8.28
C LYS A 181 23.11 3.69 8.26
N GLN A 182 22.91 4.31 7.11
CA GLN A 182 21.89 5.31 6.87
C GLN A 182 21.02 4.90 5.68
N ALA A 183 19.72 4.86 5.87
CA ALA A 183 18.74 4.58 4.83
C ALA A 183 17.88 5.82 4.56
N HIS A 184 17.86 6.26 3.31
CA HIS A 184 17.02 7.37 2.87
C HIS A 184 15.77 6.84 2.20
N VAL A 185 14.61 7.24 2.71
CA VAL A 185 13.31 6.84 2.15
C VAL A 185 12.50 8.09 1.81
N HIS A 186 12.02 8.17 0.60
CA HIS A 186 11.14 9.25 0.15
C HIS A 186 9.77 8.71 -0.22
N PHE A 187 8.72 9.21 0.44
CA PHE A 187 7.34 8.88 0.14
C PHE A 187 6.66 10.02 -0.62
N THR A 188 6.02 9.70 -1.75
CA THR A 188 5.06 10.61 -2.38
C THR A 188 3.66 10.18 -1.95
N VAL A 189 2.92 11.09 -1.30
CA VAL A 189 1.61 10.83 -0.71
C VAL A 189 0.59 11.87 -1.19
N SER A 190 -0.70 11.58 -1.05
CA SER A 190 -1.73 12.60 -1.23
C SER A 190 -1.77 13.54 -0.02
N HIS A 191 -2.22 14.77 -0.24
CA HIS A 191 -2.30 15.80 0.80
C HIS A 191 -3.07 15.34 2.03
N GLU A 192 -4.23 14.72 1.83
CA GLU A 192 -5.12 14.24 2.90
C GLU A 192 -4.51 13.11 3.75
N HIS A 193 -3.51 12.39 3.23
CA HIS A 193 -2.90 11.26 3.93
C HIS A 193 -1.54 11.58 4.56
N LEU A 194 -0.95 12.73 4.25
CA LEU A 194 0.39 13.10 4.73
C LEU A 194 0.52 13.02 6.26
N ALA A 195 -0.49 13.51 6.98
CA ALA A 195 -0.47 13.49 8.45
C ALA A 195 -0.45 12.06 9.01
N PHE A 196 -1.22 11.14 8.42
CA PHE A 196 -1.25 9.73 8.82
C PHE A 196 0.08 9.02 8.58
N PHE A 197 0.74 9.28 7.43
CA PHE A 197 2.06 8.75 7.15
C PHE A 197 3.12 9.26 8.13
N LYS A 198 3.16 10.57 8.40
CA LYS A 198 4.08 11.16 9.38
C LYS A 198 3.88 10.58 10.77
N GLN A 199 2.63 10.40 11.21
CA GLN A 199 2.33 9.79 12.49
C GLN A 199 2.82 8.34 12.54
N ARG A 200 2.56 7.54 11.52
CA ARG A 200 3.01 6.15 11.48
C ARG A 200 4.53 6.03 11.47
N VAL A 201 5.23 6.93 10.77
CA VAL A 201 6.71 7.01 10.81
C VAL A 201 7.16 7.32 12.24
N ALA A 202 6.60 8.34 12.89
CA ALA A 202 6.97 8.71 14.26
C ALA A 202 6.79 7.54 15.25
N ASP A 203 5.73 6.76 15.09
CA ASP A 203 5.40 5.61 15.95
C ASP A 203 6.36 4.41 15.73
N LYS A 204 6.94 4.26 14.54
CA LYS A 204 7.61 3.03 14.12
C LYS A 204 9.08 3.15 13.83
N GLN A 205 9.57 4.33 13.46
CA GLN A 205 10.94 4.55 13.04
C GLN A 205 11.96 4.04 14.07
N ALA A 206 11.82 4.43 15.34
CA ALA A 206 12.76 4.05 16.40
C ALA A 206 12.82 2.51 16.59
N LYS A 207 11.68 1.81 16.47
CA LYS A 207 11.63 0.34 16.53
C LYS A 207 12.49 -0.29 15.43
N PHE A 208 12.36 0.19 14.19
CA PHE A 208 13.11 -0.35 13.05
C PHE A 208 14.58 0.07 13.07
N GLU A 209 14.89 1.29 13.48
CA GLU A 209 16.28 1.72 13.70
C GLU A 209 17.00 0.80 14.69
N GLY A 210 16.35 0.51 15.83
CA GLY A 210 16.90 -0.41 16.83
C GLY A 210 17.03 -1.85 16.32
N LYS A 211 16.03 -2.34 15.54
CA LYS A 211 16.02 -3.71 15.01
C LYS A 211 17.11 -3.95 13.96
N PHE A 212 17.39 -2.98 13.10
CA PHE A 212 18.31 -3.14 11.96
C PHE A 212 19.67 -2.44 12.16
N GLY A 213 19.82 -1.63 13.20
CA GLY A 213 21.07 -0.86 13.44
C GLY A 213 21.34 0.20 12.38
N VAL A 214 20.29 0.72 11.74
CA VAL A 214 20.32 1.70 10.65
C VAL A 214 19.57 2.95 11.09
N LYS A 215 20.03 4.14 10.69
CA LYS A 215 19.31 5.40 10.85
C LYS A 215 18.47 5.69 9.61
N PHE A 216 17.22 6.09 9.79
CA PHE A 216 16.35 6.49 8.70
C PHE A 216 16.29 8.00 8.55
N ASP A 217 16.55 8.47 7.34
CA ASP A 217 16.23 9.82 6.86
C ASP A 217 14.98 9.73 5.96
N ILE A 218 13.82 10.10 6.52
CA ILE A 218 12.54 9.94 5.86
C ILE A 218 12.01 11.29 5.43
N SER A 219 11.69 11.40 4.15
CA SER A 219 11.16 12.61 3.54
C SER A 219 9.84 12.34 2.80
N PHE A 220 9.05 13.40 2.63
CA PHE A 220 7.75 13.34 1.99
C PHE A 220 7.62 14.41 0.92
N SER A 221 6.92 14.07 -0.17
CA SER A 221 6.36 15.03 -1.12
C SER A 221 4.86 14.77 -1.30
N GLU A 222 4.12 15.83 -1.57
CA GLU A 222 2.70 15.73 -1.87
C GLU A 222 2.48 15.60 -3.37
N GLN A 223 1.61 14.67 -3.76
CA GLN A 223 1.15 14.58 -5.14
C GLN A 223 0.36 15.85 -5.49
N LYS A 224 0.74 16.49 -6.59
CA LYS A 224 0.07 17.70 -7.07
C LYS A 224 -1.19 17.32 -7.85
N PRO A 225 -2.39 17.75 -7.45
CA PRO A 225 -3.63 17.45 -8.17
C PRO A 225 -3.62 17.90 -9.64
N SER A 226 -2.81 18.94 -9.96
CA SER A 226 -2.63 19.41 -11.34
C SER A 226 -1.95 18.39 -12.26
N THR A 227 -1.36 17.32 -11.73
CA THR A 227 -0.77 16.23 -12.53
C THR A 227 -1.77 15.09 -12.83
N ASP A 228 -2.98 15.16 -12.29
CA ASP A 228 -4.03 14.19 -12.58
C ASP A 228 -4.46 14.28 -14.06
N THR A 229 -4.80 13.12 -14.62
CA THR A 229 -5.44 13.05 -15.94
C THR A 229 -6.96 13.05 -15.79
N ILE A 230 -7.65 13.63 -16.77
CA ILE A 230 -9.11 13.49 -16.84
C ILE A 230 -9.48 12.06 -17.21
N ALA A 231 -10.64 11.63 -16.76
CA ALA A 231 -11.25 10.36 -17.17
C ALA A 231 -12.55 10.67 -17.93
N VAL A 232 -12.86 9.87 -18.93
CA VAL A 232 -14.14 9.90 -19.65
C VAL A 232 -14.93 8.63 -19.34
N ASN A 233 -16.26 8.77 -19.23
CA ASN A 233 -17.18 7.65 -19.00
C ASN A 233 -17.61 7.04 -20.35
#